data_4b93f2a7ad808b8036b3a17f30527c71
#
_entry.id   4b93f2a7ad808b8036b3a17f30527c71
#
_cell.length_a   1.000
_cell.length_b   1.000
_cell.length_c   1.000
_cell.angle_alpha   90.00
_cell.angle_beta   90.00
_cell.angle_gamma   90.00
#
_symmetry.space_group_name_H-M   'P 1'
#
loop_
_entity.id
_entity.type
_entity.pdbx_description
1 polymer ?
#
loop_
_entity_poly.entity_id
_entity_poly.type
_entity_poly.pdbx_seq_one_letter_code
_entity_poly.pdbx_strand_id
1 'polypeptide(L)'
;LSKELERELEQMVGSIYRLAGGEFNIGSPKQLATVLFETLGLKPLRKTKTGYSTDEDTLTQLASQHDLPAQILNYRTLTKLKSTYVDALPQLINPETKRLHTSLNQTVAATGRLSSTDPNLQNIPVKGDYGLRIREAFIAPPGHQLLCADYSQVEPRILAHLSQDPRLLQVFEKGEDIHMATAMEIFNLPAGEVTREMRRAAKSVVFGIVYGISPFGLASNIGVPQADAKKYIETFFEKFAAVRALMDRNIDDGKTKGYTTTILGRRRPIPELQGGDPSQRGVGERMAVNSPIQGSAADLIKVAMIK
;
A
#
# COMPACT_ATOMS: atom_id res chain seq x y z
N LEU A 1 23.10 14.67 -5.98
CA LEU A 1 21.78 14.41 -5.43
C LEU A 1 21.72 14.74 -3.93
N SER A 2 22.66 14.24 -3.05
CA SER A 2 22.64 14.52 -1.61
C SER A 2 22.72 16.04 -1.31
N LYS A 3 23.68 16.75 -1.88
CA LYS A 3 23.83 18.22 -1.71
C LYS A 3 22.64 19.03 -2.26
N GLU A 4 21.98 18.54 -3.27
CA GLU A 4 20.78 19.14 -3.86
C GLU A 4 19.60 19.02 -2.90
N LEU A 5 19.33 17.80 -2.41
CA LEU A 5 18.30 17.54 -1.40
C LEU A 5 18.56 18.32 -0.10
N GLU A 6 19.81 18.47 0.32
CA GLU A 6 20.18 19.22 1.51
C GLU A 6 19.79 20.71 1.38
N ARG A 7 20.12 21.35 0.26
CA ARG A 7 19.72 22.73 -0.01
C ARG A 7 18.22 22.92 -0.05
N GLU A 8 17.51 21.99 -0.68
CA GLU A 8 16.05 22.03 -0.74
C GLU A 8 15.42 21.88 0.65
N LEU A 9 15.92 20.94 1.46
CA LEU A 9 15.50 20.76 2.85
C LEU A 9 15.77 22.00 3.70
N GLU A 10 16.93 22.66 3.56
CA GLU A 10 17.26 23.91 4.26
C GLU A 10 16.26 25.03 3.91
N GLN A 11 15.92 25.18 2.62
CA GLN A 11 14.91 26.15 2.18
C GLN A 11 13.52 25.85 2.75
N MET A 12 13.15 24.55 2.79
CA MET A 12 11.89 24.12 3.37
C MET A 12 11.82 24.37 4.87
N VAL A 13 12.89 24.15 5.63
CA VAL A 13 12.96 24.45 7.06
C VAL A 13 12.62 25.93 7.33
N GLY A 14 13.21 26.84 6.58
CA GLY A 14 12.89 28.28 6.71
C GLY A 14 11.42 28.61 6.41
N SER A 15 10.84 27.94 5.41
CA SER A 15 9.41 28.10 5.08
C SER A 15 8.50 27.50 6.18
N ILE A 16 8.84 26.32 6.67
CA ILE A 16 8.11 25.64 7.76
C ILE A 16 8.11 26.51 9.03
N TYR A 17 9.24 27.07 9.43
CA TYR A 17 9.31 27.93 10.62
C TYR A 17 8.49 29.22 10.47
N ARG A 18 8.48 29.83 9.30
CA ARG A 18 7.62 31.00 9.03
C ARG A 18 6.15 30.65 9.13
N LEU A 19 5.71 29.52 8.57
CA LEU A 19 4.33 29.05 8.63
C LEU A 19 3.91 28.61 10.05
N ALA A 20 4.85 28.11 10.84
CA ALA A 20 4.63 27.70 12.22
C ALA A 20 4.61 28.88 13.24
N GLY A 21 5.09 30.05 12.83
CA GLY A 21 5.27 31.21 13.72
C GLY A 21 6.48 31.10 14.66
N GLY A 22 7.41 30.18 14.41
CA GLY A 22 8.62 29.99 15.22
C GLY A 22 9.35 28.68 14.91
N GLU A 23 10.54 28.53 15.48
CA GLU A 23 11.35 27.33 15.35
C GLU A 23 10.86 26.20 16.27
N PHE A 24 10.90 24.98 15.76
CA PHE A 24 10.60 23.77 16.50
C PHE A 24 11.31 22.56 15.88
N ASN A 25 11.39 21.44 16.59
CA ASN A 25 11.92 20.20 16.01
C ASN A 25 10.88 19.55 15.07
N ILE A 26 11.06 19.74 13.75
CA ILE A 26 10.19 19.23 12.69
C ILE A 26 10.10 17.69 12.74
N GLY A 27 11.16 17.02 13.17
CA GLY A 27 11.19 15.56 13.36
C GLY A 27 10.45 15.06 14.59
N SER A 28 10.00 15.97 15.50
CA SER A 28 9.29 15.59 16.72
C SER A 28 7.77 15.62 16.50
N PRO A 29 7.07 14.46 16.50
CA PRO A 29 5.62 14.43 16.38
C PRO A 29 4.90 15.23 17.48
N LYS A 30 5.48 15.27 18.68
CA LYS A 30 4.92 16.01 19.84
C LYS A 30 4.97 17.52 19.59
N GLN A 31 6.13 18.06 19.19
CA GLN A 31 6.26 19.50 18.93
C GLN A 31 5.43 19.92 17.72
N LEU A 32 5.39 19.10 16.67
CA LEU A 32 4.53 19.35 15.51
C LEU A 32 3.04 19.36 15.91
N ALA A 33 2.60 18.46 16.79
CA ALA A 33 1.22 18.46 17.28
C ALA A 33 0.90 19.75 18.05
N THR A 34 1.81 20.23 18.92
CA THR A 34 1.64 21.53 19.60
C THR A 34 1.51 22.67 18.59
N VAL A 35 2.39 22.74 17.58
CA VAL A 35 2.31 23.78 16.54
C VAL A 35 0.97 23.72 15.79
N LEU A 36 0.57 22.56 15.31
CA LEU A 36 -0.64 22.41 14.50
C LEU A 36 -1.93 22.70 15.29
N PHE A 37 -2.04 22.18 16.50
CA PHE A 37 -3.31 22.16 17.23
C PHE A 37 -3.41 23.26 18.30
N GLU A 38 -2.30 23.69 18.91
CA GLU A 38 -2.30 24.72 19.94
C GLU A 38 -1.92 26.11 19.39
N THR A 39 -0.86 26.18 18.54
CA THR A 39 -0.39 27.47 17.98
C THR A 39 -1.26 27.91 16.82
N LEU A 40 -1.49 27.04 15.84
CA LEU A 40 -2.29 27.35 14.64
C LEU A 40 -3.79 27.10 14.82
N GLY A 41 -4.21 26.47 15.92
CA GLY A 41 -5.61 26.23 16.25
C GLY A 41 -6.34 25.28 15.29
N LEU A 42 -5.62 24.44 14.55
CA LEU A 42 -6.23 23.46 13.65
C LEU A 42 -6.98 22.40 14.47
N LYS A 43 -8.11 21.92 13.96
CA LYS A 43 -8.92 20.94 14.66
C LYS A 43 -8.25 19.55 14.61
N PRO A 44 -7.94 18.91 15.77
CA PRO A 44 -7.39 17.57 15.77
C PRO A 44 -8.39 16.56 15.20
N LEU A 45 -7.92 15.69 14.31
CA LEU A 45 -8.75 14.67 13.65
C LEU A 45 -8.72 13.33 14.39
N ARG A 46 -7.58 12.98 14.97
CA ARG A 46 -7.38 11.69 15.64
C ARG A 46 -6.49 11.83 16.88
N LYS A 47 -6.88 11.17 17.98
CA LYS A 47 -6.09 11.08 19.21
C LYS A 47 -5.37 9.72 19.28
N THR A 48 -4.13 9.73 19.69
CA THR A 48 -3.29 8.54 19.97
C THR A 48 -3.10 8.39 21.46
N LYS A 49 -2.45 7.33 21.90
CA LYS A 49 -2.12 7.12 23.32
C LYS A 49 -1.21 8.23 23.90
N THR A 50 -0.40 8.86 23.06
CA THR A 50 0.63 9.85 23.47
C THR A 50 0.31 11.29 23.06
N GLY A 51 -0.86 11.55 22.46
CA GLY A 51 -1.25 12.90 22.00
C GLY A 51 -2.08 12.86 20.73
N TYR A 52 -2.12 13.95 19.99
CA TYR A 52 -2.79 14.02 18.70
C TYR A 52 -1.92 13.45 17.57
N SER A 53 -2.54 12.74 16.63
CA SER A 53 -1.82 12.20 15.48
C SER A 53 -1.31 13.30 14.56
N THR A 54 -0.09 13.09 14.05
CA THR A 54 0.53 13.87 12.97
C THR A 54 1.02 12.93 11.87
N ASP A 55 0.31 11.80 11.68
CA ASP A 55 0.59 10.85 10.61
C ASP A 55 0.24 11.43 9.22
N GLU A 56 0.61 10.71 8.18
CA GLU A 56 0.43 11.13 6.80
C GLU A 56 -1.04 11.42 6.47
N ASP A 57 -1.95 10.56 6.92
CA ASP A 57 -3.39 10.72 6.69
C ASP A 57 -3.93 11.98 7.36
N THR A 58 -3.54 12.23 8.61
CA THR A 58 -3.94 13.43 9.35
C THR A 58 -3.41 14.70 8.67
N LEU A 59 -2.12 14.71 8.31
CA LEU A 59 -1.51 15.86 7.64
C LEU A 59 -2.12 16.11 6.26
N THR A 60 -2.43 15.07 5.51
CA THR A 60 -3.07 15.18 4.19
C THR A 60 -4.45 15.85 4.31
N GLN A 61 -5.24 15.47 5.31
CA GLN A 61 -6.55 16.11 5.55
C GLN A 61 -6.42 17.55 6.01
N LEU A 62 -5.43 17.86 6.84
CA LEU A 62 -5.17 19.21 7.32
C LEU A 62 -4.57 20.14 6.25
N ALA A 63 -3.97 19.59 5.20
CA ALA A 63 -3.39 20.38 4.09
C ALA A 63 -4.41 21.22 3.33
N SER A 64 -5.71 20.88 3.40
CA SER A 64 -6.79 21.72 2.85
C SER A 64 -7.12 22.95 3.71
N GLN A 65 -6.64 23.01 4.96
CA GLN A 65 -6.93 24.07 5.92
C GLN A 65 -5.75 25.04 6.12
N HIS A 66 -4.51 24.54 5.96
CA HIS A 66 -3.28 25.32 6.16
C HIS A 66 -2.12 24.73 5.36
N ASP A 67 -1.18 25.57 4.90
CA ASP A 67 -0.06 25.15 4.07
C ASP A 67 1.01 24.33 4.83
N LEU A 68 1.13 24.53 6.14
CA LEU A 68 2.15 23.85 6.96
C LEU A 68 2.08 22.33 6.87
N PRO A 69 0.92 21.65 6.99
CA PRO A 69 0.83 20.19 6.83
C PRO A 69 1.38 19.68 5.49
N ALA A 70 1.10 20.36 4.38
CA ALA A 70 1.63 19.99 3.06
C ALA A 70 3.16 20.13 3.01
N GLN A 71 3.71 21.20 3.57
CA GLN A 71 5.16 21.42 3.68
C GLN A 71 5.82 20.34 4.55
N ILE A 72 5.21 19.93 5.65
CA ILE A 72 5.71 18.85 6.50
C ILE A 72 5.71 17.50 5.76
N LEU A 73 4.68 17.18 4.99
CA LEU A 73 4.64 15.96 4.17
C LEU A 73 5.77 15.92 3.15
N ASN A 74 6.00 17.03 2.44
CA ASN A 74 7.10 17.15 1.49
C ASN A 74 8.47 17.03 2.17
N TYR A 75 8.66 17.73 3.28
CA TYR A 75 9.89 17.67 4.08
C TYR A 75 10.18 16.23 4.54
N ARG A 76 9.19 15.52 5.08
CA ARG A 76 9.34 14.12 5.50
C ARG A 76 9.71 13.21 4.33
N THR A 77 9.09 13.43 3.17
CA THR A 77 9.39 12.66 1.95
C THR A 77 10.84 12.86 1.52
N LEU A 78 11.29 14.10 1.39
CA LEU A 78 12.67 14.41 0.97
C LEU A 78 13.70 13.95 2.01
N THR A 79 13.42 14.14 3.30
CA THR A 79 14.29 13.66 4.39
C THR A 79 14.44 12.15 4.34
N LYS A 80 13.35 11.40 4.13
CA LYS A 80 13.38 9.95 3.99
C LYS A 80 14.16 9.51 2.75
N LEU A 81 13.97 10.18 1.61
CA LEU A 81 14.73 9.89 0.38
C LEU A 81 16.22 10.10 0.60
N LYS A 82 16.60 11.22 1.19
CA LYS A 82 18.01 11.55 1.48
C LYS A 82 18.61 10.53 2.45
N SER A 83 18.02 10.35 3.62
CA SER A 83 18.60 9.52 4.68
C SER A 83 18.60 8.03 4.36
N THR A 84 17.51 7.51 3.76
CA THR A 84 17.35 6.07 3.57
C THR A 84 18.04 5.56 2.31
N TYR A 85 18.09 6.37 1.25
CA TYR A 85 18.60 5.93 -0.04
C TYR A 85 19.86 6.67 -0.46
N VAL A 86 19.83 8.00 -0.51
CA VAL A 86 20.91 8.78 -1.13
C VAL A 86 22.18 8.75 -0.29
N ASP A 87 22.06 8.88 1.03
CA ASP A 87 23.23 8.91 1.93
C ASP A 87 23.59 7.49 2.43
N ALA A 88 22.61 6.63 2.68
CA ALA A 88 22.86 5.31 3.25
C ALA A 88 23.37 4.29 2.23
N LEU A 89 22.76 4.19 1.03
CA LEU A 89 23.12 3.14 0.07
C LEU A 89 24.59 3.18 -0.38
N PRO A 90 25.22 4.35 -0.65
CA PRO A 90 26.63 4.39 -1.01
C PRO A 90 27.55 3.82 0.07
N GLN A 91 27.18 3.94 1.35
CA GLN A 91 27.95 3.41 2.48
C GLN A 91 27.88 1.89 2.63
N LEU A 92 26.86 1.27 2.01
CA LEU A 92 26.63 -0.16 2.02
C LEU A 92 27.23 -0.89 0.80
N ILE A 93 27.92 -0.16 -0.08
CA ILE A 93 28.62 -0.76 -1.21
C ILE A 93 29.77 -1.62 -0.68
N ASN A 94 29.74 -2.90 -1.02
CA ASN A 94 30.80 -3.82 -0.67
C ASN A 94 32.13 -3.39 -1.35
N PRO A 95 33.23 -3.21 -0.60
CA PRO A 95 34.49 -2.70 -1.15
C PRO A 95 35.16 -3.66 -2.14
N GLU A 96 34.90 -4.95 -2.08
CA GLU A 96 35.48 -5.96 -2.99
C GLU A 96 34.67 -6.07 -4.28
N THR A 97 33.35 -6.23 -4.18
CA THR A 97 32.47 -6.43 -5.34
C THR A 97 32.06 -5.13 -6.02
N LYS A 98 32.20 -3.98 -5.33
CA LYS A 98 31.71 -2.65 -5.75
C LYS A 98 30.20 -2.61 -6.00
N ARG A 99 29.44 -3.47 -5.31
CA ARG A 99 28.00 -3.64 -5.47
C ARG A 99 27.27 -3.62 -4.13
N LEU A 100 25.97 -3.34 -4.17
CA LEU A 100 25.05 -3.55 -3.06
C LEU A 100 24.61 -5.01 -3.02
N HIS A 101 24.57 -5.58 -1.83
CA HIS A 101 24.09 -6.94 -1.58
C HIS A 101 23.02 -6.92 -0.51
N THR A 102 21.77 -7.16 -0.90
CA THR A 102 20.67 -7.31 0.05
C THR A 102 20.55 -8.73 0.55
N SER A 103 19.97 -8.90 1.73
CA SER A 103 19.55 -10.20 2.25
C SER A 103 18.06 -10.42 1.96
N LEU A 104 17.72 -11.52 1.29
CA LEU A 104 16.35 -11.91 1.02
C LEU A 104 15.89 -12.96 2.04
N ASN A 105 14.92 -12.58 2.87
CA ASN A 105 14.39 -13.44 3.94
C ASN A 105 13.08 -14.12 3.47
N GLN A 106 12.98 -15.44 3.62
CA GLN A 106 11.82 -16.23 3.17
C GLN A 106 10.77 -16.45 4.26
N THR A 107 11.12 -16.23 5.54
CA THR A 107 10.32 -16.64 6.70
C THR A 107 9.77 -15.48 7.51
N VAL A 108 10.11 -14.23 7.18
CA VAL A 108 9.69 -13.03 7.93
C VAL A 108 8.26 -12.62 7.59
N ALA A 109 7.92 -12.59 6.31
CA ALA A 109 6.57 -12.20 5.90
C ALA A 109 5.59 -13.37 6.07
N ALA A 110 4.60 -13.17 6.91
CA ALA A 110 3.60 -14.19 7.23
C ALA A 110 2.76 -14.65 6.01
N THR A 111 2.70 -13.85 4.95
CA THR A 111 2.09 -14.22 3.66
C THR A 111 3.00 -15.07 2.78
N GLY A 112 4.24 -15.34 3.20
CA GLY A 112 5.21 -16.06 2.39
C GLY A 112 5.94 -15.21 1.35
N ARG A 113 5.68 -13.90 1.25
CA ARG A 113 6.47 -12.99 0.43
C ARG A 113 7.92 -12.95 0.91
N LEU A 114 8.86 -12.69 0.01
CA LEU A 114 10.22 -12.35 0.39
C LEU A 114 10.24 -10.98 1.06
N SER A 115 11.09 -10.79 2.05
CA SER A 115 11.45 -9.46 2.55
C SER A 115 12.92 -9.20 2.31
N SER A 116 13.27 -7.95 2.03
CA SER A 116 14.62 -7.49 1.73
C SER A 116 15.13 -6.64 2.88
N THR A 117 16.36 -6.95 3.37
CA THR A 117 17.01 -6.21 4.46
C THR A 117 18.49 -6.00 4.16
N ASP A 118 19.07 -4.99 4.74
CA ASP A 118 20.50 -4.67 4.77
C ASP A 118 21.16 -4.56 3.38
N PRO A 119 20.64 -3.70 2.48
CA PRO A 119 19.54 -2.74 2.58
C PRO A 119 18.20 -3.31 2.08
N ASN A 120 17.08 -2.68 2.49
CA ASN A 120 15.79 -3.01 1.91
C ASN A 120 15.66 -2.40 0.50
N LEU A 121 15.81 -3.21 -0.53
CA LEU A 121 15.70 -2.79 -1.93
C LEU A 121 14.28 -2.89 -2.50
N GLN A 122 13.31 -3.45 -1.75
CA GLN A 122 11.91 -3.54 -2.19
C GLN A 122 11.15 -2.21 -2.08
N ASN A 123 11.67 -1.27 -1.29
CA ASN A 123 11.03 0.02 -1.04
C ASN A 123 11.69 1.19 -1.80
N ILE A 124 12.51 0.91 -2.82
CA ILE A 124 13.08 1.96 -3.67
C ILE A 124 11.94 2.74 -4.32
N PRO A 125 11.91 4.08 -4.20
CA PRO A 125 10.81 4.88 -4.70
C PRO A 125 10.66 4.75 -6.21
N VAL A 126 9.41 4.69 -6.68
CA VAL A 126 9.07 4.54 -8.10
C VAL A 126 8.38 5.78 -8.68
N LYS A 127 8.13 6.79 -7.86
CA LYS A 127 7.44 8.03 -8.22
C LYS A 127 8.26 9.26 -7.82
N GLY A 128 7.97 10.35 -8.50
CA GLY A 128 8.66 11.62 -8.28
C GLY A 128 10.04 11.66 -8.93
N ASP A 129 10.52 12.86 -9.20
CA ASP A 129 11.79 13.09 -9.90
C ASP A 129 12.98 12.46 -9.15
N TYR A 130 13.11 12.71 -7.86
CA TYR A 130 14.15 12.12 -7.02
C TYR A 130 14.06 10.59 -6.95
N GLY A 131 12.85 10.03 -6.93
CA GLY A 131 12.65 8.58 -6.92
C GLY A 131 13.18 7.93 -8.21
N LEU A 132 12.92 8.53 -9.36
CA LEU A 132 13.44 8.06 -10.66
C LEU A 132 14.97 8.16 -10.70
N ARG A 133 15.56 9.28 -10.30
CA ARG A 133 17.01 9.49 -10.26
C ARG A 133 17.73 8.53 -9.31
N ILE A 134 17.11 8.16 -8.18
CA ILE A 134 17.64 7.11 -7.29
C ILE A 134 17.64 5.76 -8.01
N ARG A 135 16.60 5.43 -8.78
CA ARG A 135 16.55 4.17 -9.55
C ARG A 135 17.58 4.11 -10.67
N GLU A 136 17.85 5.22 -11.34
CA GLU A 136 18.88 5.32 -12.39
C GLU A 136 20.30 5.00 -11.88
N ALA A 137 20.54 5.15 -10.56
CA ALA A 137 21.81 4.77 -9.95
C ALA A 137 22.03 3.24 -9.86
N PHE A 138 20.98 2.44 -10.06
CA PHE A 138 21.09 0.98 -10.10
C PHE A 138 21.38 0.52 -11.53
N ILE A 139 22.64 0.15 -11.77
CA ILE A 139 23.16 -0.21 -13.08
C ILE A 139 23.59 -1.67 -13.13
N ALA A 140 23.54 -2.26 -14.33
CA ALA A 140 24.11 -3.57 -14.59
C ALA A 140 25.64 -3.49 -14.73
N PRO A 141 26.39 -4.59 -14.46
CA PRO A 141 27.81 -4.65 -14.81
C PRO A 141 28.04 -4.51 -16.30
N PRO A 142 29.25 -4.15 -16.75
CA PRO A 142 29.59 -4.13 -18.17
C PRO A 142 29.25 -5.46 -18.86
N GLY A 143 28.63 -5.40 -20.02
CA GLY A 143 28.20 -6.57 -20.79
C GLY A 143 26.92 -7.25 -20.28
N HIS A 144 26.25 -6.70 -19.25
CA HIS A 144 25.00 -7.21 -18.72
C HIS A 144 23.89 -6.17 -18.82
N GLN A 145 22.65 -6.63 -18.67
CA GLN A 145 21.45 -5.79 -18.61
C GLN A 145 20.61 -6.15 -17.38
N LEU A 146 19.89 -5.18 -16.83
CA LEU A 146 18.86 -5.44 -15.83
C LEU A 146 17.58 -5.88 -16.55
N LEU A 147 17.10 -7.08 -16.23
CA LEU A 147 15.79 -7.58 -16.67
C LEU A 147 14.79 -7.41 -15.53
N CYS A 148 13.74 -6.64 -15.79
CA CYS A 148 12.62 -6.51 -14.86
C CYS A 148 11.40 -7.21 -15.46
N ALA A 149 10.89 -8.23 -14.77
CA ALA A 149 9.68 -8.94 -15.15
C ALA A 149 8.67 -8.89 -14.00
N ASP A 150 7.40 -8.64 -14.33
CA ASP A 150 6.31 -8.58 -13.35
C ASP A 150 5.08 -9.30 -13.90
N TYR A 151 4.39 -10.03 -13.02
CA TYR A 151 3.11 -10.65 -13.38
C TYR A 151 2.00 -9.60 -13.41
N SER A 152 1.42 -9.39 -14.59
CA SER A 152 0.29 -8.48 -14.72
C SER A 152 -0.90 -8.97 -13.91
N GLN A 153 -1.32 -8.16 -12.92
CA GLN A 153 -2.54 -8.37 -12.15
C GLN A 153 -2.62 -9.76 -11.47
N VAL A 154 -1.51 -10.25 -10.91
CA VAL A 154 -1.44 -11.61 -10.34
C VAL A 154 -2.49 -11.86 -9.26
N GLU A 155 -2.70 -10.93 -8.32
CA GLU A 155 -3.67 -11.09 -7.23
C GLU A 155 -5.14 -11.12 -7.72
N PRO A 156 -5.60 -10.22 -8.61
CA PRO A 156 -6.91 -10.35 -9.25
C PRO A 156 -7.11 -11.65 -10.05
N ARG A 157 -6.07 -12.16 -10.72
CA ARG A 157 -6.14 -13.46 -11.43
C ARG A 157 -6.29 -14.62 -10.46
N ILE A 158 -5.56 -14.60 -9.33
CA ILE A 158 -5.71 -15.59 -8.26
C ILE A 158 -7.10 -15.49 -7.64
N LEU A 159 -7.62 -14.28 -7.42
CA LEU A 159 -8.98 -14.08 -6.94
C LEU A 159 -10.01 -14.73 -7.88
N ALA A 160 -9.90 -14.50 -9.19
CA ALA A 160 -10.76 -15.13 -10.19
C ALA A 160 -10.67 -16.66 -10.15
N HIS A 161 -9.43 -17.18 -10.06
CA HIS A 161 -9.19 -18.64 -9.99
C HIS A 161 -9.75 -19.26 -8.70
N LEU A 162 -9.54 -18.67 -7.54
CA LEU A 162 -10.01 -19.20 -6.27
C LEU A 162 -11.53 -19.06 -6.08
N SER A 163 -12.11 -17.97 -6.57
CA SER A 163 -13.55 -17.73 -6.47
C SER A 163 -14.35 -18.51 -7.52
N GLN A 164 -13.73 -18.84 -8.66
CA GLN A 164 -14.41 -19.38 -9.85
C GLN A 164 -15.58 -18.48 -10.32
N ASP A 165 -15.43 -17.16 -10.07
CA ASP A 165 -16.44 -16.21 -10.51
C ASP A 165 -16.47 -16.13 -12.04
N PRO A 166 -17.61 -16.45 -12.70
CA PRO A 166 -17.66 -16.57 -14.16
C PRO A 166 -17.40 -15.25 -14.87
N ARG A 167 -17.75 -14.10 -14.26
CA ARG A 167 -17.49 -12.77 -14.84
C ARG A 167 -16.02 -12.42 -14.76
N LEU A 168 -15.37 -12.69 -13.62
CA LEU A 168 -13.93 -12.46 -13.49
C LEU A 168 -13.12 -13.36 -14.41
N LEU A 169 -13.48 -14.64 -14.53
CA LEU A 169 -12.84 -15.57 -15.44
C LEU A 169 -12.95 -15.08 -16.88
N GLN A 170 -14.15 -14.68 -17.31
CA GLN A 170 -14.40 -14.17 -18.66
C GLN A 170 -13.56 -12.94 -19.01
N VAL A 171 -13.39 -11.99 -18.06
CA VAL A 171 -12.55 -10.80 -18.24
C VAL A 171 -11.11 -11.20 -18.54
N PHE A 172 -10.57 -12.16 -17.78
CA PHE A 172 -9.17 -12.60 -18.00
C PHE A 172 -9.00 -13.48 -19.24
N GLU A 173 -9.97 -14.32 -19.59
CA GLU A 173 -9.97 -15.13 -20.82
C GLU A 173 -9.99 -14.26 -22.08
N LYS A 174 -10.73 -13.17 -22.05
CA LYS A 174 -10.78 -12.19 -23.14
C LYS A 174 -9.60 -11.22 -23.18
N GLY A 175 -8.72 -11.24 -22.14
CA GLY A 175 -7.62 -10.28 -22.02
C GLY A 175 -8.07 -8.85 -21.74
N GLU A 176 -9.28 -8.65 -21.18
CA GLU A 176 -9.85 -7.36 -20.89
C GLU A 176 -9.23 -6.73 -19.62
N ASP A 177 -9.36 -5.42 -19.48
CA ASP A 177 -8.94 -4.69 -18.28
C ASP A 177 -9.94 -4.90 -17.15
N ILE A 178 -9.53 -5.63 -16.09
CA ILE A 178 -10.36 -5.91 -14.91
C ILE A 178 -10.91 -4.63 -14.26
N HIS A 179 -10.13 -3.55 -14.25
CA HIS A 179 -10.57 -2.31 -13.61
C HIS A 179 -11.61 -1.58 -14.46
N MET A 180 -11.49 -1.67 -15.78
CA MET A 180 -12.52 -1.18 -16.71
C MET A 180 -13.79 -2.01 -16.60
N ALA A 181 -13.68 -3.33 -16.66
CA ALA A 181 -14.83 -4.24 -16.53
C ALA A 181 -15.54 -4.03 -15.17
N THR A 182 -14.79 -3.91 -14.07
CA THR A 182 -15.37 -3.60 -12.76
C THR A 182 -16.04 -2.24 -12.72
N ALA A 183 -15.47 -1.22 -13.36
CA ALA A 183 -16.09 0.12 -13.43
C ALA A 183 -17.42 0.07 -14.19
N MET A 184 -17.46 -0.61 -15.31
CA MET A 184 -18.72 -0.81 -16.07
C MET A 184 -19.82 -1.44 -15.21
N GLU A 185 -19.47 -2.45 -14.41
CA GLU A 185 -20.42 -3.13 -13.52
C GLU A 185 -20.84 -2.26 -12.32
N ILE A 186 -19.90 -1.56 -11.66
CA ILE A 186 -20.20 -0.73 -10.47
C ILE A 186 -21.04 0.49 -10.85
N PHE A 187 -20.71 1.15 -11.98
CA PHE A 187 -21.39 2.38 -12.41
C PHE A 187 -22.54 2.09 -13.39
N ASN A 188 -22.71 0.84 -13.82
CA ASN A 188 -23.70 0.41 -14.81
C ASN A 188 -23.62 1.23 -16.11
N LEU A 189 -22.40 1.37 -16.66
CA LEU A 189 -22.09 2.16 -17.84
C LEU A 189 -21.33 1.32 -18.89
N PRO A 190 -21.53 1.58 -20.20
CA PRO A 190 -20.69 0.98 -21.23
C PRO A 190 -19.26 1.55 -21.14
N ALA A 191 -18.28 0.81 -21.70
CA ALA A 191 -16.87 1.17 -21.63
C ALA A 191 -16.55 2.60 -22.11
N GLY A 192 -17.24 3.09 -23.14
CA GLY A 192 -17.04 4.43 -23.70
C GLY A 192 -17.48 5.57 -22.79
N GLU A 193 -18.28 5.30 -21.76
CA GLU A 193 -18.78 6.29 -20.80
C GLU A 193 -18.04 6.24 -19.45
N VAL A 194 -17.18 5.23 -19.24
CA VAL A 194 -16.39 5.11 -18.01
C VAL A 194 -15.25 6.13 -18.02
N THR A 195 -15.28 7.06 -17.07
CA THR A 195 -14.21 8.08 -16.91
C THR A 195 -12.95 7.48 -16.27
N ARG A 196 -11.84 8.23 -16.33
CA ARG A 196 -10.58 7.85 -15.67
C ARG A 196 -10.75 7.75 -14.14
N GLU A 197 -11.56 8.64 -13.56
CA GLU A 197 -11.87 8.66 -12.13
C GLU A 197 -12.68 7.41 -11.73
N MET A 198 -13.69 7.04 -12.51
CA MET A 198 -14.48 5.82 -12.29
C MET A 198 -13.60 4.55 -12.37
N ARG A 199 -12.73 4.47 -13.38
CA ARG A 199 -11.78 3.36 -13.49
C ARG A 199 -10.79 3.34 -12.30
N ARG A 200 -10.34 4.52 -11.83
CA ARG A 200 -9.48 4.62 -10.63
C ARG A 200 -10.22 4.17 -9.37
N ALA A 201 -11.48 4.56 -9.21
CA ALA A 201 -12.33 4.11 -8.10
C ALA A 201 -12.52 2.59 -8.15
N ALA A 202 -12.87 2.01 -9.30
CA ALA A 202 -13.00 0.57 -9.49
C ALA A 202 -11.68 -0.18 -9.20
N LYS A 203 -10.53 0.36 -9.59
CA LYS A 203 -9.22 -0.18 -9.23
C LYS A 203 -9.06 -0.24 -7.69
N SER A 204 -9.42 0.84 -7.00
CA SER A 204 -9.36 0.88 -5.53
C SER A 204 -10.34 -0.08 -4.87
N VAL A 205 -11.51 -0.32 -5.48
CA VAL A 205 -12.47 -1.35 -5.03
C VAL A 205 -11.88 -2.74 -5.20
N VAL A 206 -11.38 -3.12 -6.38
CA VAL A 206 -10.81 -4.46 -6.66
C VAL A 206 -9.66 -4.77 -5.69
N PHE A 207 -8.69 -3.86 -5.57
CA PHE A 207 -7.59 -4.05 -4.63
C PHE A 207 -8.06 -4.02 -3.18
N GLY A 208 -8.94 -3.07 -2.85
CA GLY A 208 -9.48 -2.94 -1.50
C GLY A 208 -10.18 -4.21 -1.03
N ILE A 209 -10.96 -4.85 -1.89
CA ILE A 209 -11.65 -6.10 -1.58
C ILE A 209 -10.66 -7.23 -1.28
N VAL A 210 -9.60 -7.37 -2.08
CA VAL A 210 -8.52 -8.34 -1.82
C VAL A 210 -7.88 -8.12 -0.43
N TYR A 211 -7.81 -6.87 0.02
CA TYR A 211 -7.23 -6.51 1.33
C TYR A 211 -8.26 -6.34 2.45
N GLY A 212 -9.55 -6.63 2.20
CA GLY A 212 -10.63 -6.51 3.20
C GLY A 212 -10.87 -5.06 3.62
N ILE A 213 -10.89 -4.12 2.67
CA ILE A 213 -11.11 -2.69 2.93
C ILE A 213 -12.51 -2.43 3.48
N SER A 214 -12.60 -1.54 4.47
CA SER A 214 -13.89 -1.04 4.96
C SER A 214 -14.44 0.08 4.06
N PRO A 215 -15.76 0.35 4.08
CA PRO A 215 -16.35 1.52 3.39
C PRO A 215 -15.69 2.85 3.77
N PHE A 216 -15.31 3.01 5.03
CA PHE A 216 -14.56 4.18 5.49
C PHE A 216 -13.17 4.27 4.85
N GLY A 217 -12.43 3.16 4.83
CA GLY A 217 -11.10 3.12 4.20
C GLY A 217 -11.15 3.39 2.69
N LEU A 218 -12.13 2.83 1.99
CA LEU A 218 -12.33 3.10 0.57
C LEU A 218 -12.71 4.56 0.31
N ALA A 219 -13.65 5.11 1.08
CA ALA A 219 -14.07 6.52 0.99
C ALA A 219 -12.88 7.48 1.11
N SER A 220 -12.03 7.26 2.12
CA SER A 220 -10.81 8.04 2.34
C SER A 220 -9.82 7.92 1.19
N ASN A 221 -9.68 6.70 0.62
CA ASN A 221 -8.71 6.42 -0.45
C ASN A 221 -9.09 7.11 -1.78
N ILE A 222 -10.37 7.11 -2.14
CA ILE A 222 -10.83 7.64 -3.44
C ILE A 222 -11.49 9.02 -3.35
N GLY A 223 -11.67 9.58 -2.14
CA GLY A 223 -12.20 10.93 -1.94
C GLY A 223 -13.71 11.04 -2.20
N VAL A 224 -14.50 10.01 -1.86
CA VAL A 224 -15.97 10.03 -2.00
C VAL A 224 -16.66 9.92 -0.63
N PRO A 225 -17.95 10.25 -0.53
CA PRO A 225 -18.74 9.97 0.67
C PRO A 225 -18.73 8.49 1.05
N GLN A 226 -18.75 8.21 2.35
CA GLN A 226 -18.72 6.82 2.84
C GLN A 226 -19.93 5.99 2.36
N ALA A 227 -21.08 6.63 2.14
CA ALA A 227 -22.27 5.98 1.59
C ALA A 227 -22.03 5.46 0.16
N ASP A 228 -21.35 6.25 -0.68
CA ASP A 228 -21.01 5.87 -2.05
C ASP A 228 -19.96 4.74 -2.06
N ALA A 229 -18.93 4.84 -1.22
CA ALA A 229 -17.95 3.78 -1.07
C ALA A 229 -18.58 2.45 -0.61
N LYS A 230 -19.54 2.52 0.31
CA LYS A 230 -20.33 1.35 0.74
C LYS A 230 -21.12 0.76 -0.43
N LYS A 231 -21.80 1.61 -1.19
CA LYS A 231 -22.57 1.18 -2.38
C LYS A 231 -21.65 0.51 -3.42
N TYR A 232 -20.45 1.04 -3.67
CA TYR A 232 -19.52 0.43 -4.62
C TYR A 232 -19.08 -0.98 -4.19
N ILE A 233 -18.81 -1.17 -2.89
CA ILE A 233 -18.46 -2.49 -2.34
C ILE A 233 -19.64 -3.46 -2.45
N GLU A 234 -20.85 -3.01 -2.10
CA GLU A 234 -22.08 -3.83 -2.17
C GLU A 234 -22.37 -4.22 -3.63
N THR A 235 -22.37 -3.26 -4.55
CA THR A 235 -22.55 -3.52 -5.99
C THR A 235 -21.50 -4.50 -6.53
N PHE A 236 -20.24 -4.34 -6.13
CA PHE A 236 -19.20 -5.30 -6.51
C PHE A 236 -19.57 -6.73 -6.08
N PHE A 237 -19.97 -6.94 -4.84
CA PHE A 237 -20.34 -8.26 -4.35
C PHE A 237 -21.65 -8.81 -4.94
N GLU A 238 -22.59 -7.95 -5.31
CA GLU A 238 -23.77 -8.36 -6.07
C GLU A 238 -23.41 -8.89 -7.46
N LYS A 239 -22.47 -8.19 -8.13
CA LYS A 239 -22.03 -8.55 -9.48
C LYS A 239 -21.05 -9.73 -9.52
N PHE A 240 -20.23 -9.86 -8.49
CA PHE A 240 -19.21 -10.91 -8.33
C PHE A 240 -19.51 -11.77 -7.09
N ALA A 241 -20.67 -12.42 -7.09
CA ALA A 241 -21.19 -13.13 -5.91
C ALA A 241 -20.28 -14.29 -5.46
N ALA A 242 -19.59 -14.95 -6.39
CA ALA A 242 -18.67 -16.04 -6.06
C ALA A 242 -17.41 -15.54 -5.32
N VAL A 243 -17.02 -14.27 -5.53
CA VAL A 243 -15.96 -13.63 -4.73
C VAL A 243 -16.40 -13.49 -3.27
N ARG A 244 -17.65 -13.06 -3.04
CA ARG A 244 -18.20 -12.97 -1.68
C ARG A 244 -18.20 -14.33 -0.99
N ALA A 245 -18.69 -15.34 -1.68
CA ALA A 245 -18.74 -16.72 -1.16
C ALA A 245 -17.32 -17.25 -0.82
N LEU A 246 -16.30 -16.92 -1.61
CA LEU A 246 -14.92 -17.26 -1.30
C LEU A 246 -14.45 -16.59 0.00
N MET A 247 -14.74 -15.31 0.17
CA MET A 247 -14.32 -14.57 1.38
C MET A 247 -14.99 -15.12 2.63
N ASP A 248 -16.30 -15.39 2.56
CA ASP A 248 -17.05 -15.96 3.68
C ASP A 248 -16.52 -17.35 4.05
N ARG A 249 -16.19 -18.22 3.06
CA ARG A 249 -15.51 -19.50 3.30
C ARG A 249 -14.15 -19.35 3.97
N ASN A 250 -13.32 -18.39 3.50
CA ASN A 250 -12.00 -18.17 4.08
C ASN A 250 -12.09 -17.70 5.54
N ILE A 251 -13.06 -16.86 5.86
CA ILE A 251 -13.32 -16.42 7.24
C ILE A 251 -13.80 -17.60 8.10
N ASP A 252 -14.68 -18.43 7.57
CA ASP A 252 -15.19 -19.62 8.26
C ASP A 252 -14.08 -20.65 8.49
N ASP A 253 -13.23 -20.90 7.51
CA ASP A 253 -12.01 -21.72 7.66
C ASP A 253 -11.09 -21.17 8.74
N GLY A 254 -10.85 -19.87 8.77
CA GLY A 254 -10.09 -19.21 9.84
C GLY A 254 -10.70 -19.41 11.23
N LYS A 255 -12.03 -19.39 11.34
CA LYS A 255 -12.76 -19.63 12.60
C LYS A 255 -12.75 -21.10 13.02
N THR A 256 -12.97 -22.02 12.09
CA THR A 256 -13.16 -23.43 12.39
C THR A 256 -11.87 -24.21 12.43
N LYS A 257 -10.96 -23.98 11.47
CA LYS A 257 -9.67 -24.67 11.33
C LYS A 257 -8.53 -23.95 12.04
N GLY A 258 -8.70 -22.63 12.35
CA GLY A 258 -7.64 -21.78 12.90
C GLY A 258 -6.62 -21.28 11.87
N TYR A 259 -6.81 -21.58 10.59
CA TYR A 259 -5.91 -21.16 9.51
C TYR A 259 -6.63 -21.11 8.17
N THR A 260 -6.05 -20.36 7.22
CA THR A 260 -6.37 -20.42 5.80
C THR A 260 -5.21 -20.97 4.99
N THR A 261 -5.44 -21.36 3.72
CA THR A 261 -4.43 -21.99 2.86
C THR A 261 -4.30 -21.28 1.52
N THR A 262 -3.08 -21.30 0.97
CA THR A 262 -2.80 -20.91 -0.41
C THR A 262 -3.13 -22.04 -1.39
N ILE A 263 -3.08 -21.76 -2.71
CA ILE A 263 -3.25 -22.77 -3.78
C ILE A 263 -2.21 -23.89 -3.72
N LEU A 264 -1.01 -23.66 -3.16
CA LEU A 264 0.02 -24.67 -2.97
C LEU A 264 0.02 -25.27 -1.55
N GLY A 265 -1.03 -25.01 -0.76
CA GLY A 265 -1.20 -25.62 0.56
C GLY A 265 -0.44 -24.97 1.71
N ARG A 266 0.17 -23.81 1.51
CA ARG A 266 0.79 -23.05 2.62
C ARG A 266 -0.30 -22.63 3.61
N ARG A 267 -0.12 -22.97 4.89
CA ARG A 267 -1.04 -22.61 5.97
C ARG A 267 -0.69 -21.24 6.57
N ARG A 268 -1.69 -20.40 6.76
CA ARG A 268 -1.59 -19.16 7.51
C ARG A 268 -2.45 -19.27 8.78
N PRO A 269 -1.85 -19.48 9.97
CA PRO A 269 -2.58 -19.44 11.23
C PRO A 269 -3.21 -18.06 11.47
N ILE A 270 -4.43 -18.03 12.02
CA ILE A 270 -5.17 -16.80 12.33
C ILE A 270 -5.72 -16.91 13.75
N PRO A 271 -4.86 -16.79 14.78
CA PRO A 271 -5.27 -16.86 16.17
C PRO A 271 -6.24 -15.75 16.56
N GLU A 272 -6.25 -14.61 15.83
CA GLU A 272 -7.16 -13.50 16.03
C GLU A 272 -8.63 -13.87 15.84
N LEU A 273 -8.93 -14.94 15.11
CA LEU A 273 -10.29 -15.47 14.95
C LEU A 273 -10.68 -16.50 16.02
N GLN A 274 -9.73 -16.96 16.82
CA GLN A 274 -9.96 -17.92 17.90
C GLN A 274 -10.26 -17.23 19.24
N GLY A 275 -9.92 -15.95 19.37
CA GLY A 275 -10.11 -15.16 20.59
C GLY A 275 -11.47 -14.45 20.64
N GLY A 276 -11.90 -14.06 21.87
CA GLY A 276 -13.16 -13.34 22.12
C GLY A 276 -13.10 -11.82 21.93
N ASP A 277 -11.94 -11.24 21.61
CA ASP A 277 -11.77 -9.79 21.46
C ASP A 277 -12.32 -9.30 20.12
N PRO A 278 -13.40 -8.46 20.11
CA PRO A 278 -13.97 -7.93 18.86
C PRO A 278 -12.98 -7.10 18.02
N SER A 279 -12.01 -6.45 18.65
CA SER A 279 -11.01 -5.65 17.93
C SER A 279 -10.05 -6.53 17.13
N GLN A 280 -9.66 -7.67 17.68
CA GLN A 280 -8.81 -8.67 17.05
C GLN A 280 -9.57 -9.42 15.94
N ARG A 281 -10.86 -9.68 16.13
CA ARG A 281 -11.70 -10.38 15.15
C ARG A 281 -11.69 -9.69 13.78
N GLY A 282 -11.86 -8.37 13.73
CA GLY A 282 -11.82 -7.62 12.47
C GLY A 282 -10.45 -7.68 11.76
N VAL A 283 -9.35 -7.79 12.54
CA VAL A 283 -8.01 -8.03 12.00
C VAL A 283 -7.92 -9.45 11.43
N GLY A 284 -8.38 -10.46 12.17
CA GLY A 284 -8.40 -11.85 11.75
C GLY A 284 -9.23 -12.08 10.47
N GLU A 285 -10.40 -11.45 10.35
CA GLU A 285 -11.23 -11.54 9.13
C GLU A 285 -10.50 -11.00 7.91
N ARG A 286 -9.83 -9.84 8.01
CA ARG A 286 -8.99 -9.31 6.92
C ARG A 286 -7.82 -10.24 6.58
N MET A 287 -7.18 -10.84 7.58
CA MET A 287 -6.11 -11.82 7.35
C MET A 287 -6.63 -13.06 6.63
N ALA A 288 -7.80 -13.57 7.01
CA ALA A 288 -8.43 -14.74 6.39
C ALA A 288 -8.75 -14.51 4.91
N VAL A 289 -9.23 -13.33 4.57
CA VAL A 289 -9.54 -12.94 3.19
C VAL A 289 -8.26 -12.76 2.35
N ASN A 290 -7.29 -12.02 2.87
CA ASN A 290 -6.11 -11.60 2.13
C ASN A 290 -5.07 -12.73 1.95
N SER A 291 -4.83 -13.54 3.01
CA SER A 291 -3.70 -14.49 3.03
C SER A 291 -3.75 -15.54 1.93
N PRO A 292 -4.90 -16.15 1.57
CA PRO A 292 -4.95 -17.11 0.46
C PRO A 292 -4.54 -16.49 -0.88
N ILE A 293 -4.94 -15.25 -1.14
CA ILE A 293 -4.67 -14.57 -2.41
C ILE A 293 -3.21 -14.11 -2.47
N GLN A 294 -2.77 -13.33 -1.48
CA GLN A 294 -1.42 -12.78 -1.43
C GLN A 294 -0.35 -13.87 -1.24
N GLY A 295 -0.66 -14.88 -0.41
CA GLY A 295 0.22 -16.03 -0.21
C GLY A 295 0.34 -16.89 -1.47
N SER A 296 -0.73 -17.11 -2.21
CA SER A 296 -0.69 -17.81 -3.50
C SER A 296 0.14 -17.05 -4.53
N ALA A 297 0.06 -15.73 -4.58
CA ALA A 297 0.92 -14.92 -5.43
C ALA A 297 2.40 -15.09 -5.06
N ALA A 298 2.73 -15.09 -3.77
CA ALA A 298 4.09 -15.32 -3.29
C ALA A 298 4.60 -16.74 -3.65
N ASP A 299 3.75 -17.74 -3.53
CA ASP A 299 4.09 -19.13 -3.88
C ASP A 299 4.37 -19.27 -5.39
N LEU A 300 3.53 -18.70 -6.24
CA LEU A 300 3.70 -18.71 -7.70
C LEU A 300 5.00 -18.03 -8.12
N ILE A 301 5.29 -16.85 -7.56
CA ILE A 301 6.54 -16.13 -7.85
C ILE A 301 7.76 -16.95 -7.45
N LYS A 302 7.75 -17.59 -6.27
CA LYS A 302 8.85 -18.44 -5.82
C LYS A 302 9.07 -19.64 -6.75
N VAL A 303 7.99 -20.29 -7.18
CA VAL A 303 8.09 -21.39 -8.16
C VAL A 303 8.67 -20.90 -9.49
N ALA A 304 8.24 -19.74 -9.97
CA ALA A 304 8.75 -19.14 -11.20
C ALA A 304 10.24 -18.76 -11.10
N MET A 305 10.69 -18.30 -9.91
CA MET A 305 12.11 -17.97 -9.69
C MET A 305 13.04 -19.20 -9.63
N ILE A 306 12.49 -20.37 -9.32
CA ILE A 306 13.27 -21.63 -9.26
C ILE A 306 13.39 -22.28 -10.65
N LYS A 307 12.41 -22.12 -11.51
CA LYS A 307 12.39 -22.63 -12.88
C LYS A 307 13.16 -21.74 -13.85
#